data_4d3f9b2cb7797b3ddbab47e30f6afafa
#
_entry.id   4d3f9b2cb7797b3ddbab47e30f6afafa
#
_cell.length_a   1.000
_cell.length_b   1.000
_cell.length_c   1.000
_cell.angle_alpha   90.00
_cell.angle_beta   90.00
_cell.angle_gamma   90.00
#
_symmetry.space_group_name_H-M   'P 1'
#
loop_
_entity.id
_entity.type
_entity.pdbx_description
1 polymer ?
#
loop_
_entity_poly.entity_id
_entity_poly.type
_entity_poly.pdbx_seq_one_letter_code
_entity_poly.pdbx_strand_id
1 'polypeptide(L)'
;MARNNLFFKVAEHASDALHSSGALKRVDDDGYVRIDPFQVATAAGVPVLLRRLDKLLGAFLRLPRPGILINSDRSAGLVHMTCAHELGHFFLGHSSSSDIVPVGANAQQVEKEADAFAFQLLAPKSLLLKLLRRKDWTREPLTPLKIYQLSLRLGISYDAMTWTLQRLNLIDPMTGEDMRRTKPAEIKKALLGTQLPDSTKEVWLIDPQDKNLILEPRPEDHLVVRLKSHAGSGYLWHMDSSDLSAEGFSVAPLQTSPIAAEFDHLNRFGGPPMMDYEITGAKSASDAPLSLQLKETRPFAPTEPAHQSFESRAKFEELSNGLVRAQRIAGLNRVTHAE
;
A
#
# COMPACT_ATOMS: atom_id res chain seq x y z
N MET A 1 -21.44 27.80 4.69
CA MET A 1 -22.00 27.23 3.44
C MET A 1 -20.94 27.05 2.35
N ALA A 2 -20.07 28.02 2.03
CA ALA A 2 -19.06 27.90 0.96
C ALA A 2 -18.06 26.74 1.16
N ARG A 3 -17.61 26.48 2.38
CA ARG A 3 -16.63 25.43 2.70
C ARG A 3 -17.17 24.01 2.46
N ASN A 4 -18.47 23.78 2.71
CA ASN A 4 -19.11 22.49 2.41
C ASN A 4 -19.25 22.25 0.91
N ASN A 5 -19.58 23.29 0.13
CA ASN A 5 -19.78 23.18 -1.33
C ASN A 5 -18.47 22.80 -2.05
N LEU A 6 -17.34 23.36 -1.59
CA LEU A 6 -16.02 23.07 -2.13
C LEU A 6 -15.61 21.61 -1.88
N PHE A 7 -15.81 21.13 -0.65
CA PHE A 7 -15.49 19.73 -0.30
C PHE A 7 -16.32 18.73 -1.12
N PHE A 8 -17.59 19.01 -1.35
CA PHE A 8 -18.45 18.19 -2.22
C PHE A 8 -17.94 18.15 -3.66
N LYS A 9 -17.55 19.29 -4.22
CA LYS A 9 -17.00 19.37 -5.57
C LYS A 9 -15.71 18.54 -5.71
N VAL A 10 -14.80 18.63 -4.76
CA VAL A 10 -13.56 17.83 -4.77
C VAL A 10 -13.86 16.34 -4.67
N ALA A 11 -14.82 15.94 -3.81
CA ALA A 11 -15.21 14.55 -3.66
C ALA A 11 -15.89 13.99 -4.93
N GLU A 12 -16.68 14.80 -5.63
CA GLU A 12 -17.29 14.48 -6.91
C GLU A 12 -16.22 14.20 -7.97
N HIS A 13 -15.26 15.11 -8.17
CA HIS A 13 -14.15 14.90 -9.12
C HIS A 13 -13.31 13.65 -8.79
N ALA A 14 -13.04 13.39 -7.51
CA ALA A 14 -12.32 12.18 -7.11
C ALA A 14 -13.13 10.90 -7.40
N SER A 15 -14.44 10.94 -7.15
CA SER A 15 -15.34 9.84 -7.46
C SER A 15 -15.41 9.57 -8.98
N ASP A 16 -15.52 10.61 -9.78
CA ASP A 16 -15.53 10.50 -11.25
C ASP A 16 -14.21 9.93 -11.78
N ALA A 17 -13.07 10.36 -11.22
CA ALA A 17 -11.76 9.82 -11.56
C ALA A 17 -11.65 8.32 -11.23
N LEU A 18 -12.18 7.90 -10.07
CA LEU A 18 -12.19 6.50 -9.65
C LEU A 18 -13.05 5.63 -10.59
N HIS A 19 -14.22 6.11 -11.00
CA HIS A 19 -15.11 5.37 -11.89
C HIS A 19 -14.57 5.32 -13.32
N SER A 20 -14.18 6.46 -13.88
CA SER A 20 -13.71 6.56 -15.26
C SER A 20 -12.40 5.83 -15.53
N SER A 21 -11.54 5.70 -14.53
CA SER A 21 -10.27 4.97 -14.64
C SER A 21 -10.39 3.45 -14.46
N GLY A 22 -11.55 2.95 -14.02
CA GLY A 22 -11.72 1.54 -13.65
C GLY A 22 -10.99 1.14 -12.35
N ALA A 23 -10.52 2.11 -11.55
CA ALA A 23 -9.76 1.85 -10.34
C ALA A 23 -10.57 1.11 -9.27
N LEU A 24 -11.89 1.37 -9.18
CA LEU A 24 -12.78 0.64 -8.26
C LEU A 24 -12.97 -0.81 -8.71
N LYS A 25 -13.11 -1.07 -10.02
CA LYS A 25 -13.22 -2.44 -10.55
C LYS A 25 -11.98 -3.26 -10.21
N ARG A 26 -10.80 -2.67 -10.32
CA ARG A 26 -9.53 -3.32 -9.92
C ARG A 26 -9.56 -3.81 -8.48
N VAL A 27 -10.15 -3.03 -7.57
CA VAL A 27 -10.27 -3.39 -6.14
C VAL A 27 -11.41 -4.36 -5.87
N ASP A 28 -12.53 -4.22 -6.57
CA ASP A 28 -13.73 -5.01 -6.28
C ASP A 28 -13.70 -6.39 -6.94
N ASP A 29 -13.23 -6.48 -8.18
CA ASP A 29 -13.28 -7.68 -9.01
C ASP A 29 -11.93 -8.41 -9.07
N ASP A 30 -10.81 -7.67 -9.20
CA ASP A 30 -9.51 -8.28 -9.46
C ASP A 30 -8.74 -8.66 -8.18
N GLY A 31 -9.21 -8.20 -7.01
CA GLY A 31 -8.66 -8.55 -5.69
C GLY A 31 -7.51 -7.66 -5.21
N TYR A 32 -7.21 -6.57 -5.89
CA TYR A 32 -6.26 -5.57 -5.41
C TYR A 32 -6.79 -4.84 -4.17
N VAL A 33 -5.88 -4.28 -3.38
CA VAL A 33 -6.25 -3.65 -2.10
C VAL A 33 -6.17 -2.13 -2.10
N ARG A 34 -5.55 -1.53 -3.12
CA ARG A 34 -5.39 -0.07 -3.22
C ARG A 34 -5.82 0.48 -4.56
N ILE A 35 -6.06 1.78 -4.56
CA ILE A 35 -6.16 2.57 -5.78
C ILE A 35 -4.74 2.84 -6.28
N ASP A 36 -4.49 2.58 -7.55
CA ASP A 36 -3.23 2.89 -8.21
C ASP A 36 -3.33 4.26 -8.92
N PRO A 37 -2.69 5.33 -8.38
CA PRO A 37 -2.77 6.65 -8.98
C PRO A 37 -2.13 6.72 -10.37
N PHE A 38 -1.17 5.85 -10.67
CA PHE A 38 -0.55 5.78 -11.99
C PHE A 38 -1.49 5.22 -13.05
N GLN A 39 -2.33 4.25 -12.66
CA GLN A 39 -3.40 3.75 -13.52
C GLN A 39 -4.44 4.84 -13.78
N VAL A 40 -4.82 5.61 -12.76
CA VAL A 40 -5.74 6.76 -12.91
C VAL A 40 -5.14 7.79 -13.86
N ALA A 41 -3.87 8.16 -13.70
CA ALA A 41 -3.16 9.06 -14.62
C ALA A 41 -3.14 8.53 -16.05
N THR A 42 -2.87 7.24 -16.22
CA THR A 42 -2.81 6.58 -17.53
C THR A 42 -4.18 6.60 -18.22
N ALA A 43 -5.25 6.30 -17.50
CA ALA A 43 -6.62 6.37 -17.99
C ALA A 43 -7.03 7.80 -18.38
N ALA A 44 -6.54 8.81 -17.64
CA ALA A 44 -6.76 10.23 -17.94
C ALA A 44 -5.86 10.76 -19.07
N GLY A 45 -4.95 9.96 -19.62
CA GLY A 45 -4.01 10.38 -20.66
C GLY A 45 -2.92 11.33 -20.17
N VAL A 46 -2.64 11.36 -18.87
CA VAL A 46 -1.63 12.21 -18.25
C VAL A 46 -0.34 11.42 -18.03
N PRO A 47 0.76 11.69 -18.77
CA PRO A 47 2.03 11.03 -18.56
C PRO A 47 2.60 11.36 -17.17
N VAL A 48 3.15 10.33 -16.51
CA VAL A 48 3.83 10.44 -15.23
C VAL A 48 5.27 9.99 -15.38
N LEU A 49 6.19 10.90 -15.08
CA LEU A 49 7.64 10.67 -15.12
C LEU A 49 8.18 10.59 -13.69
N LEU A 50 8.75 9.46 -13.34
CA LEU A 50 9.50 9.26 -12.11
C LEU A 50 10.95 9.65 -12.32
N ARG A 51 11.51 10.47 -11.43
CA ARG A 51 12.92 10.90 -11.48
C ARG A 51 13.43 11.24 -10.09
N ARG A 52 14.70 10.96 -9.83
CA ARG A 52 15.35 11.46 -8.61
C ARG A 52 15.46 12.98 -8.68
N LEU A 53 14.96 13.66 -7.64
CA LEU A 53 14.94 15.11 -7.50
C LEU A 53 15.47 15.49 -6.12
N ASP A 54 16.29 16.55 -6.04
CA ASP A 54 16.92 16.91 -4.77
C ASP A 54 15.93 17.41 -3.73
N LYS A 55 15.07 18.36 -4.09
CA LYS A 55 14.18 19.07 -3.13
C LYS A 55 12.71 18.96 -3.47
N LEU A 56 12.37 18.74 -4.73
CA LEU A 56 10.99 18.69 -5.21
C LEU A 56 10.37 17.33 -4.89
N LEU A 57 9.12 17.28 -4.45
CA LEU A 57 8.35 16.05 -4.32
C LEU A 57 7.66 15.69 -5.63
N GLY A 58 6.99 16.65 -6.25
CA GLY A 58 6.33 16.52 -7.53
C GLY A 58 6.10 17.86 -8.20
N ALA A 59 5.58 17.82 -9.42
CA ALA A 59 5.13 18.97 -10.17
C ALA A 59 4.10 18.56 -11.23
N PHE A 60 3.05 19.34 -11.36
CA PHE A 60 2.08 19.25 -12.44
C PHE A 60 2.34 20.35 -13.48
N LEU A 61 2.45 19.96 -14.73
CA LEU A 61 2.57 20.85 -15.89
C LEU A 61 1.31 20.71 -16.74
N ARG A 62 0.62 21.82 -17.00
CA ARG A 62 -0.60 21.83 -17.82
C ARG A 62 -0.34 22.09 -19.28
N LEU A 63 0.58 22.99 -19.59
CA LEU A 63 0.88 23.43 -20.95
C LEU A 63 2.30 23.05 -21.36
N PRO A 64 2.54 22.73 -22.66
CA PRO A 64 1.57 22.64 -23.77
C PRO A 64 0.71 21.37 -23.73
N ARG A 65 1.09 20.36 -22.97
CA ARG A 65 0.34 19.12 -22.70
C ARG A 65 0.44 18.80 -21.20
N PRO A 66 -0.63 18.26 -20.59
CA PRO A 66 -0.57 17.89 -19.19
C PRO A 66 0.50 16.81 -18.96
N GLY A 67 1.20 16.89 -17.83
CA GLY A 67 2.19 15.91 -17.42
C GLY A 67 2.52 16.07 -15.93
N ILE A 68 2.94 14.98 -15.31
CA ILE A 68 3.30 14.93 -13.89
C ILE A 68 4.74 14.44 -13.77
N LEU A 69 5.54 15.15 -12.96
CA LEU A 69 6.88 14.75 -12.55
C LEU A 69 6.85 14.40 -11.07
N ILE A 70 7.44 13.27 -10.69
CA ILE A 70 7.44 12.80 -9.28
C ILE A 70 8.84 12.37 -8.89
N ASN A 71 9.22 12.69 -7.64
CA ASN A 71 10.48 12.24 -7.06
C ASN A 71 10.41 10.75 -6.71
N SER A 72 11.19 9.93 -7.43
CA SER A 72 11.29 8.48 -7.19
C SER A 72 12.09 8.11 -5.93
N ASP A 73 12.85 9.05 -5.36
CA ASP A 73 13.72 8.82 -4.19
C ASP A 73 12.98 9.12 -2.88
N ARG A 74 11.79 8.55 -2.76
CA ARG A 74 10.91 8.68 -1.59
C ARG A 74 10.23 7.33 -1.28
N SER A 75 9.63 7.23 -0.10
CA SER A 75 8.81 6.05 0.24
C SER A 75 7.63 5.90 -0.73
N ALA A 76 7.19 4.67 -0.97
CA ALA A 76 6.09 4.39 -1.90
C ALA A 76 4.82 5.19 -1.58
N GLY A 77 4.44 5.26 -0.29
CA GLY A 77 3.27 6.03 0.12
C GLY A 77 3.36 7.53 -0.18
N LEU A 78 4.58 8.11 -0.12
CA LEU A 78 4.77 9.52 -0.50
C LEU A 78 4.74 9.71 -2.02
N VAL A 79 5.32 8.79 -2.78
CA VAL A 79 5.27 8.79 -4.26
C VAL A 79 3.83 8.70 -4.77
N HIS A 80 3.02 7.81 -4.20
CA HIS A 80 1.60 7.69 -4.57
C HIS A 80 0.80 8.92 -4.19
N MET A 81 1.02 9.43 -2.97
CA MET A 81 0.33 10.62 -2.48
C MET A 81 0.65 11.84 -3.34
N THR A 82 1.93 12.03 -3.71
CA THR A 82 2.34 13.09 -4.63
C THR A 82 1.68 12.92 -6.00
N CYS A 83 1.64 11.71 -6.55
CA CYS A 83 0.93 11.46 -7.82
C CYS A 83 -0.55 11.84 -7.74
N ALA A 84 -1.21 11.43 -6.67
CA ALA A 84 -2.64 11.73 -6.47
C ALA A 84 -2.88 13.24 -6.25
N HIS A 85 -1.96 13.94 -5.58
CA HIS A 85 -2.01 15.39 -5.38
C HIS A 85 -1.89 16.14 -6.74
N GLU A 86 -0.90 15.78 -7.55
CA GLU A 86 -0.73 16.38 -8.88
C GLU A 86 -1.91 16.03 -9.82
N LEU A 87 -2.50 14.86 -9.70
CA LEU A 87 -3.77 14.53 -10.36
C LEU A 87 -4.92 15.41 -9.86
N GLY A 88 -4.91 15.82 -8.59
CA GLY A 88 -5.84 16.81 -8.04
C GLY A 88 -5.78 18.13 -8.80
N HIS A 89 -4.59 18.65 -9.06
CA HIS A 89 -4.42 19.84 -9.88
C HIS A 89 -4.95 19.67 -11.31
N PHE A 90 -4.75 18.48 -11.89
CA PHE A 90 -5.26 18.17 -13.22
C PHE A 90 -6.81 18.15 -13.26
N PHE A 91 -7.44 17.33 -12.41
CA PHE A 91 -8.88 17.10 -12.44
C PHE A 91 -9.70 18.32 -11.96
N LEU A 92 -9.14 19.13 -11.03
CA LEU A 92 -9.79 20.35 -10.54
C LEU A 92 -9.57 21.56 -11.46
N GLY A 93 -8.80 21.42 -12.53
CA GLY A 93 -8.59 22.48 -13.50
C GLY A 93 -7.60 23.56 -13.05
N HIS A 94 -6.72 23.27 -12.06
CA HIS A 94 -5.72 24.19 -11.59
C HIS A 94 -4.67 24.50 -12.67
N SER A 95 -3.99 25.65 -12.58
CA SER A 95 -2.82 25.95 -13.39
C SER A 95 -1.65 25.03 -13.04
N SER A 96 -0.55 25.10 -13.79
CA SER A 96 0.68 24.35 -13.45
C SER A 96 1.12 24.65 -12.03
N SER A 97 1.52 23.60 -11.32
CA SER A 97 1.98 23.65 -9.92
C SER A 97 3.39 23.09 -9.79
N SER A 98 4.08 23.50 -8.75
CA SER A 98 5.31 22.86 -8.27
C SER A 98 5.34 22.98 -6.75
N ASP A 99 5.69 21.89 -6.05
CA ASP A 99 5.73 21.80 -4.59
C ASP A 99 6.78 22.70 -3.90
N ILE A 100 7.45 23.59 -4.66
CA ILE A 100 8.51 24.43 -4.09
C ILE A 100 7.95 25.68 -3.42
N VAL A 101 7.00 26.38 -4.03
CA VAL A 101 6.36 27.59 -3.44
C VAL A 101 5.00 27.82 -4.09
N PRO A 102 3.88 27.81 -3.36
CA PRO A 102 2.60 28.27 -3.88
C PRO A 102 2.66 29.77 -4.15
N VAL A 103 2.38 30.19 -5.37
CA VAL A 103 2.43 31.62 -5.77
C VAL A 103 1.01 32.12 -6.03
N GLY A 104 0.61 33.16 -5.30
CA GLY A 104 -0.65 33.89 -5.51
C GLY A 104 -1.60 33.91 -4.30
N ALA A 105 -2.60 34.79 -4.32
CA ALA A 105 -3.53 34.99 -3.21
C ALA A 105 -4.39 33.76 -2.87
N ASN A 106 -4.61 32.85 -3.81
CA ASN A 106 -5.41 31.63 -3.65
C ASN A 106 -4.56 30.35 -3.61
N ALA A 107 -3.23 30.45 -3.63
CA ALA A 107 -2.33 29.29 -3.70
C ALA A 107 -2.61 28.29 -2.57
N GLN A 108 -2.79 28.76 -1.35
CA GLN A 108 -3.06 27.90 -0.19
C GLN A 108 -4.40 27.15 -0.28
N GLN A 109 -5.39 27.70 -1.00
CA GLN A 109 -6.68 27.05 -1.21
C GLN A 109 -6.57 25.97 -2.28
N VAL A 110 -5.88 26.24 -3.37
CA VAL A 110 -5.60 25.31 -4.48
C VAL A 110 -4.87 24.06 -3.98
N GLU A 111 -3.85 24.23 -3.12
CA GLU A 111 -3.12 23.12 -2.50
C GLU A 111 -4.02 22.27 -1.58
N LYS A 112 -4.87 22.91 -0.77
CA LYS A 112 -5.84 22.20 0.08
C LYS A 112 -6.86 21.39 -0.73
N GLU A 113 -7.24 21.88 -1.91
CA GLU A 113 -8.13 21.17 -2.82
C GLU A 113 -7.44 19.96 -3.42
N ALA A 114 -6.18 20.10 -3.87
CA ALA A 114 -5.38 19.01 -4.39
C ALA A 114 -5.11 17.94 -3.31
N ASP A 115 -4.77 18.35 -2.09
CA ASP A 115 -4.64 17.43 -0.95
C ASP A 115 -5.94 16.68 -0.66
N ALA A 116 -7.07 17.40 -0.61
CA ALA A 116 -8.37 16.78 -0.36
C ALA A 116 -8.73 15.77 -1.45
N PHE A 117 -8.45 16.09 -2.72
CA PHE A 117 -8.61 15.17 -3.85
C PHE A 117 -7.75 13.93 -3.67
N ALA A 118 -6.45 14.07 -3.37
CA ALA A 118 -5.54 12.97 -3.17
C ALA A 118 -6.00 11.99 -2.09
N PHE A 119 -6.47 12.51 -0.97
CA PHE A 119 -7.02 11.67 0.10
C PHE A 119 -8.32 10.96 -0.31
N GLN A 120 -9.22 11.64 -1.02
CA GLN A 120 -10.46 11.04 -1.51
C GLN A 120 -10.18 9.97 -2.57
N LEU A 121 -9.16 10.17 -3.40
CA LEU A 121 -8.75 9.22 -4.43
C LEU A 121 -8.14 7.96 -3.81
N LEU A 122 -7.10 8.11 -2.96
CA LEU A 122 -6.32 6.97 -2.46
C LEU A 122 -6.98 6.22 -1.30
N ALA A 123 -7.71 6.94 -0.45
CA ALA A 123 -8.34 6.36 0.73
C ALA A 123 -9.84 6.72 0.83
N PRO A 124 -10.65 6.40 -0.20
CA PRO A 124 -12.08 6.60 -0.13
C PRO A 124 -12.66 5.81 1.05
N LYS A 125 -13.60 6.41 1.76
CA LYS A 125 -14.19 5.83 2.99
C LYS A 125 -14.72 4.41 2.77
N SER A 126 -15.33 4.13 1.63
CA SER A 126 -15.85 2.81 1.27
C SER A 126 -14.75 1.74 1.25
N LEU A 127 -13.62 2.03 0.60
CA LEU A 127 -12.47 1.13 0.53
C LEU A 127 -11.85 0.89 1.91
N LEU A 128 -11.65 1.96 2.69
CA LEU A 128 -11.11 1.85 4.05
C LEU A 128 -12.01 0.96 4.93
N LEU A 129 -13.33 1.19 4.92
CA LEU A 129 -14.27 0.37 5.69
C LEU A 129 -14.31 -1.09 5.20
N LYS A 130 -14.17 -1.33 3.89
CA LYS A 130 -14.06 -2.68 3.31
C LYS A 130 -12.84 -3.41 3.87
N LEU A 131 -11.67 -2.76 3.90
CA LEU A 131 -10.43 -3.31 4.46
C LEU A 131 -10.53 -3.57 5.97
N LEU A 132 -11.05 -2.62 6.75
CA LEU A 132 -11.25 -2.77 8.19
C LEU A 132 -12.14 -3.97 8.52
N ARG A 133 -13.26 -4.15 7.79
CA ARG A 133 -14.15 -5.30 7.95
C ARG A 133 -13.46 -6.61 7.59
N ARG A 134 -12.76 -6.64 6.45
CA ARG A 134 -12.05 -7.83 5.99
C ARG A 134 -10.97 -8.28 6.96
N LYS A 135 -10.26 -7.34 7.57
CA LYS A 135 -9.23 -7.61 8.58
C LYS A 135 -9.79 -7.88 9.99
N ASP A 136 -11.12 -7.82 10.16
CA ASP A 136 -11.82 -7.91 11.46
C ASP A 136 -11.32 -6.86 12.49
N TRP A 137 -10.91 -5.68 11.98
CA TRP A 137 -10.40 -4.58 12.81
C TRP A 137 -11.47 -3.55 13.19
N THR A 138 -12.74 -3.89 13.01
CA THR A 138 -13.86 -3.00 13.35
C THR A 138 -14.32 -3.15 14.81
N ARG A 139 -13.94 -4.24 15.48
CA ARG A 139 -14.38 -4.58 16.83
C ARG A 139 -13.41 -4.20 17.92
N GLU A 140 -12.18 -3.93 17.58
CA GLU A 140 -11.10 -3.61 18.50
C GLU A 140 -10.49 -2.25 18.16
N PRO A 141 -9.91 -1.54 19.14
CA PRO A 141 -9.18 -0.31 18.86
C PRO A 141 -8.09 -0.51 17.80
N LEU A 142 -7.91 0.48 16.96
CA LEU A 142 -6.80 0.50 16.01
C LEU A 142 -5.49 0.77 16.76
N THR A 143 -4.52 -0.10 16.55
CA THR A 143 -3.17 0.04 17.11
C THR A 143 -2.23 0.68 16.09
N PRO A 144 -1.04 1.18 16.50
CA PRO A 144 -0.03 1.68 15.57
C PRO A 144 0.31 0.68 14.46
N LEU A 145 0.42 -0.61 14.79
CA LEU A 145 0.66 -1.68 13.82
C LEU A 145 -0.48 -1.80 12.80
N LYS A 146 -1.74 -1.82 13.26
CA LYS A 146 -2.90 -1.90 12.35
C LYS A 146 -2.97 -0.69 11.42
N ILE A 147 -2.73 0.53 11.94
CA ILE A 147 -2.70 1.76 11.12
C ILE A 147 -1.56 1.72 10.11
N TYR A 148 -0.38 1.25 10.51
CA TYR A 148 0.76 1.08 9.61
C TYR A 148 0.44 0.08 8.49
N GLN A 149 -0.14 -1.08 8.81
CA GLN A 149 -0.53 -2.07 7.80
C GLN A 149 -1.67 -1.59 6.88
N LEU A 150 -2.59 -0.75 7.38
CA LEU A 150 -3.60 -0.06 6.55
C LEU A 150 -2.93 0.92 5.58
N SER A 151 -1.96 1.69 6.06
CA SER A 151 -1.26 2.68 5.24
C SER A 151 -0.56 2.02 4.03
N LEU A 152 0.09 0.88 4.24
CA LEU A 152 0.72 0.10 3.18
C LEU A 152 -0.32 -0.40 2.16
N ARG A 153 -1.44 -0.94 2.64
CA ARG A 153 -2.52 -1.48 1.79
C ARG A 153 -3.24 -0.42 0.98
N LEU A 154 -3.29 0.83 1.47
CA LEU A 154 -3.87 1.96 0.73
C LEU A 154 -2.83 2.77 -0.05
N GLY A 155 -1.54 2.46 0.09
CA GLY A 155 -0.46 3.14 -0.61
C GLY A 155 -0.27 4.60 -0.17
N ILE A 156 -0.52 4.90 1.12
CA ILE A 156 -0.29 6.23 1.70
C ILE A 156 0.67 6.13 2.89
N SER A 157 1.20 7.25 3.37
CA SER A 157 2.07 7.23 4.55
C SER A 157 1.31 6.93 5.84
N TYR A 158 2.03 6.46 6.87
CA TYR A 158 1.47 6.21 8.20
C TYR A 158 0.79 7.46 8.79
N ASP A 159 1.44 8.62 8.68
CA ASP A 159 0.88 9.89 9.15
C ASP A 159 -0.39 10.27 8.36
N ALA A 160 -0.36 10.13 7.03
CA ALA A 160 -1.52 10.39 6.17
C ALA A 160 -2.69 9.45 6.52
N MET A 161 -2.42 8.18 6.83
CA MET A 161 -3.44 7.22 7.27
C MET A 161 -4.05 7.63 8.60
N THR A 162 -3.22 8.01 9.58
CA THR A 162 -3.68 8.48 10.90
C THR A 162 -4.58 9.71 10.76
N TRP A 163 -4.18 10.70 9.96
CA TRP A 163 -5.00 11.87 9.66
C TRP A 163 -6.32 11.52 8.95
N THR A 164 -6.28 10.54 8.04
CA THR A 164 -7.49 10.07 7.33
C THR A 164 -8.49 9.45 8.30
N LEU A 165 -8.03 8.57 9.19
CA LEU A 165 -8.87 7.93 10.22
C LEU A 165 -9.52 8.97 11.14
N GLN A 166 -8.75 9.99 11.56
CA GLN A 166 -9.24 11.07 12.40
C GLN A 166 -10.30 11.93 11.66
N ARG A 167 -10.06 12.31 10.39
CA ARG A 167 -11.04 13.06 9.59
C ARG A 167 -12.34 12.31 9.36
N LEU A 168 -12.27 10.98 9.25
CA LEU A 168 -13.44 10.12 9.06
C LEU A 168 -14.12 9.78 10.38
N ASN A 169 -13.66 10.33 11.52
CA ASN A 169 -14.15 10.04 12.87
C ASN A 169 -14.09 8.55 13.24
N LEU A 170 -13.07 7.84 12.72
CA LEU A 170 -12.80 6.43 13.06
C LEU A 170 -11.87 6.31 14.27
N ILE A 171 -11.10 7.35 14.55
CA ILE A 171 -10.35 7.56 15.79
C ILE A 171 -10.58 9.00 16.26
N ASP A 172 -10.52 9.23 17.56
CA ASP A 172 -10.61 10.57 18.14
C ASP A 172 -9.29 11.34 18.02
N PRO A 173 -9.27 12.66 18.18
CA PRO A 173 -8.07 13.49 18.02
C PRO A 173 -6.92 13.11 18.95
N MET A 174 -7.20 12.73 20.21
CA MET A 174 -6.19 12.37 21.21
C MET A 174 -5.52 11.05 20.82
N THR A 175 -6.33 10.04 20.47
CA THR A 175 -5.83 8.77 19.91
C THR A 175 -4.98 9.01 18.67
N GLY A 176 -5.41 9.89 17.75
CA GLY A 176 -4.65 10.24 16.55
C GLY A 176 -3.29 10.88 16.87
N GLU A 177 -3.22 11.71 17.91
CA GLU A 177 -1.95 12.30 18.36
C GLU A 177 -1.01 11.24 18.96
N ASP A 178 -1.55 10.35 19.80
CA ASP A 178 -0.77 9.26 20.40
C ASP A 178 -0.23 8.31 19.33
N MET A 179 -1.02 7.95 18.32
CA MET A 179 -0.57 7.13 17.20
C MET A 179 0.61 7.78 16.46
N ARG A 180 0.56 9.10 16.20
CA ARG A 180 1.66 9.81 15.51
C ARG A 180 2.95 9.92 16.33
N ARG A 181 2.91 9.72 17.65
CA ARG A 181 4.13 9.63 18.47
C ARG A 181 4.93 8.37 18.15
N THR A 182 4.26 7.28 17.80
CA THR A 182 4.91 6.03 17.37
C THR A 182 5.50 6.21 15.97
N LYS A 183 6.81 5.97 15.83
CA LYS A 183 7.48 6.08 14.54
C LYS A 183 7.36 4.77 13.74
N PRO A 184 7.13 4.83 12.42
CA PRO A 184 7.13 3.63 11.57
C PRO A 184 8.38 2.75 11.74
N ALA A 185 9.55 3.35 12.00
CA ALA A 185 10.80 2.61 12.24
C ALA A 185 10.71 1.70 13.48
N GLU A 186 10.00 2.10 14.52
CA GLU A 186 9.79 1.29 15.74
C GLU A 186 8.88 0.10 15.45
N ILE A 187 7.81 0.32 14.65
CA ILE A 187 6.89 -0.73 14.22
C ILE A 187 7.63 -1.75 13.33
N LYS A 188 8.44 -1.28 12.37
CA LYS A 188 9.25 -2.12 11.49
C LYS A 188 10.24 -2.97 12.30
N LYS A 189 10.93 -2.33 13.26
CA LYS A 189 11.85 -3.01 14.17
C LYS A 189 11.14 -4.09 14.99
N ALA A 190 9.95 -3.80 15.49
CA ALA A 190 9.16 -4.77 16.26
C ALA A 190 8.78 -5.99 15.42
N LEU A 191 8.39 -5.78 14.15
CA LEU A 191 8.00 -6.86 13.24
C LEU A 191 9.17 -7.77 12.87
N LEU A 192 10.37 -7.21 12.63
CA LEU A 192 11.54 -7.97 12.16
C LEU A 192 12.48 -8.41 13.30
N GLY A 193 12.29 -7.89 14.51
CA GLY A 193 13.24 -8.08 15.62
C GLY A 193 14.57 -7.31 15.47
N THR A 194 14.76 -6.63 14.35
CA THR A 194 15.97 -5.86 14.04
C THR A 194 15.64 -4.54 13.34
N GLN A 195 16.53 -3.56 13.47
CA GLN A 195 16.36 -2.27 12.81
C GLN A 195 16.75 -2.37 11.33
N LEU A 196 15.93 -1.83 10.45
CA LEU A 196 16.23 -1.73 9.03
C LEU A 196 17.31 -0.65 8.79
N PRO A 197 18.35 -0.96 7.99
CA PRO A 197 19.35 0.03 7.59
C PRO A 197 18.76 1.15 6.73
N ASP A 198 17.75 0.81 5.91
CA ASP A 198 17.08 1.73 5.01
C ASP A 198 15.62 1.93 5.48
N SER A 199 15.32 3.12 5.97
CA SER A 199 14.00 3.48 6.47
C SER A 199 12.92 3.61 5.39
N THR A 200 13.31 3.67 4.11
CA THR A 200 12.36 3.74 2.99
C THR A 200 11.74 2.39 2.64
N LYS A 201 12.36 1.28 3.07
CA LYS A 201 11.81 -0.08 2.92
C LYS A 201 10.68 -0.32 3.91
N GLU A 202 9.66 -1.03 3.45
CA GLU A 202 8.48 -1.31 4.25
C GLU A 202 8.46 -2.78 4.73
N VAL A 203 7.67 -3.04 5.79
CA VAL A 203 7.47 -4.38 6.35
C VAL A 203 5.99 -4.72 6.29
N TRP A 204 5.63 -5.60 5.38
CA TRP A 204 4.27 -6.07 5.19
C TRP A 204 3.98 -7.24 6.11
N LEU A 205 2.98 -7.09 6.97
CA LEU A 205 2.46 -8.19 7.76
C LEU A 205 1.25 -8.80 7.05
N ILE A 206 1.42 -10.03 6.58
CA ILE A 206 0.42 -10.80 5.84
C ILE A 206 -0.15 -11.84 6.80
N ASP A 207 -1.46 -11.98 6.85
CA ASP A 207 -2.16 -12.90 7.75
C ASP A 207 -3.31 -13.62 7.00
N PRO A 208 -4.02 -14.57 7.62
CA PRO A 208 -5.08 -15.33 6.97
C PRO A 208 -6.22 -14.48 6.35
N GLN A 209 -6.43 -13.25 6.82
CA GLN A 209 -7.41 -12.34 6.25
C GLN A 209 -6.96 -11.73 4.92
N ASP A 210 -5.69 -11.83 4.57
CA ASP A 210 -5.16 -11.43 3.27
C ASP A 210 -5.29 -12.51 2.19
N LYS A 211 -5.92 -13.66 2.50
CA LYS A 211 -6.18 -14.72 1.53
C LYS A 211 -6.90 -14.18 0.29
N ASN A 212 -6.40 -14.53 -0.89
CA ASN A 212 -6.91 -14.10 -2.19
C ASN A 212 -6.81 -12.58 -2.48
N LEU A 213 -6.11 -11.81 -1.64
CA LEU A 213 -5.78 -10.43 -1.95
C LEU A 213 -4.49 -10.33 -2.76
N ILE A 214 -4.40 -9.30 -3.60
CA ILE A 214 -3.17 -8.91 -4.28
C ILE A 214 -2.60 -7.72 -3.54
N LEU A 215 -1.50 -7.97 -2.82
CA LEU A 215 -0.71 -6.93 -2.16
C LEU A 215 0.32 -6.37 -3.15
N GLU A 216 0.70 -5.11 -2.98
CA GLU A 216 1.61 -4.44 -3.92
C GLU A 216 2.84 -3.86 -3.19
N PRO A 217 3.69 -4.74 -2.62
CA PRO A 217 4.97 -4.32 -2.05
C PRO A 217 5.96 -3.93 -3.15
N ARG A 218 7.04 -3.24 -2.76
CA ARG A 218 8.22 -3.09 -3.63
C ARG A 218 9.13 -4.33 -3.51
N PRO A 219 10.00 -4.58 -4.51
CA PRO A 219 10.93 -5.71 -4.46
C PRO A 219 11.84 -5.70 -3.23
N GLU A 220 12.21 -4.53 -2.74
CA GLU A 220 13.06 -4.34 -1.58
C GLU A 220 12.35 -4.39 -0.22
N ASP A 221 11.01 -4.44 -0.20
CA ASP A 221 10.23 -4.52 1.03
C ASP A 221 10.34 -5.92 1.67
N HIS A 222 10.15 -5.98 2.98
CA HIS A 222 10.10 -7.23 3.75
C HIS A 222 8.67 -7.76 3.82
N LEU A 223 8.51 -9.07 3.57
CA LEU A 223 7.23 -9.76 3.70
C LEU A 223 7.29 -10.69 4.90
N VAL A 224 6.44 -10.44 5.89
CA VAL A 224 6.27 -11.27 7.08
C VAL A 224 4.89 -11.91 7.03
N VAL A 225 4.82 -13.23 7.07
CA VAL A 225 3.57 -13.98 7.11
C VAL A 225 3.32 -14.48 8.53
N ARG A 226 2.21 -14.08 9.12
CA ARG A 226 1.78 -14.49 10.46
C ARG A 226 0.72 -15.58 10.38
N LEU A 227 1.04 -16.78 10.85
CA LEU A 227 0.15 -17.94 10.79
C LEU A 227 0.01 -18.61 12.16
N LYS A 228 -1.09 -19.32 12.36
CA LYS A 228 -1.24 -20.22 13.52
C LYS A 228 -0.22 -21.34 13.40
N SER A 229 0.41 -21.70 14.50
CA SER A 229 1.40 -22.78 14.54
C SER A 229 0.86 -23.99 15.27
N HIS A 230 1.02 -25.16 14.68
CA HIS A 230 0.76 -26.46 15.29
C HIS A 230 2.07 -27.24 15.49
N ALA A 231 3.18 -26.53 15.69
CA ALA A 231 4.51 -27.09 15.91
C ALA A 231 4.55 -28.07 17.10
N GLY A 232 3.76 -27.78 18.17
CA GLY A 232 3.60 -28.71 19.31
C GLY A 232 2.98 -30.07 18.94
N SER A 233 2.32 -30.18 17.79
CA SER A 233 1.78 -31.41 17.23
C SER A 233 2.62 -31.96 16.07
N GLY A 234 3.81 -31.40 15.85
CA GLY A 234 4.77 -31.80 14.82
C GLY A 234 4.49 -31.28 13.42
N TYR A 235 3.59 -30.29 13.27
CA TYR A 235 3.35 -29.65 11.99
C TYR A 235 4.23 -28.41 11.81
N LEU A 236 4.78 -28.23 10.63
CA LEU A 236 5.61 -27.08 10.26
C LEU A 236 5.12 -26.45 8.97
N TRP A 237 5.14 -25.13 8.93
CA TRP A 237 4.86 -24.38 7.73
C TRP A 237 6.08 -24.36 6.81
N HIS A 238 5.87 -24.59 5.54
CA HIS A 238 6.88 -24.46 4.48
C HIS A 238 6.24 -23.90 3.21
N MET A 239 7.06 -23.36 2.33
CA MET A 239 6.61 -23.00 0.99
C MET A 239 6.30 -24.23 0.17
N ASP A 240 5.23 -24.20 -0.60
CA ASP A 240 4.98 -25.21 -1.63
C ASP A 240 6.03 -25.07 -2.73
N SER A 241 6.90 -26.07 -2.82
CA SER A 241 8.19 -25.96 -3.52
C SER A 241 8.09 -26.00 -5.05
N SER A 242 6.90 -26.22 -5.61
CA SER A 242 6.79 -26.41 -7.05
C SER A 242 6.96 -25.13 -7.88
N ASP A 243 6.45 -24.00 -7.40
CA ASP A 243 6.44 -22.76 -8.18
C ASP A 243 7.39 -21.67 -7.64
N LEU A 244 7.48 -21.52 -6.31
CA LEU A 244 8.19 -20.42 -5.68
C LEU A 244 9.66 -20.68 -5.42
N SER A 245 10.06 -21.93 -5.16
CA SER A 245 11.47 -22.28 -5.04
C SER A 245 12.20 -22.21 -6.39
N ALA A 246 11.47 -22.38 -7.50
CA ALA A 246 12.01 -22.15 -8.84
C ALA A 246 12.32 -20.66 -9.08
N GLU A 247 11.63 -19.74 -8.38
CA GLU A 247 11.86 -18.30 -8.41
C GLU A 247 12.85 -17.80 -7.32
N GLY A 248 13.44 -18.72 -6.55
CA GLY A 248 14.46 -18.38 -5.53
C GLY A 248 13.91 -17.84 -4.22
N PHE A 249 12.62 -18.03 -3.92
CA PHE A 249 12.04 -17.65 -2.64
C PHE A 249 12.29 -18.72 -1.57
N SER A 250 12.44 -18.27 -0.33
CA SER A 250 12.53 -19.12 0.85
C SER A 250 11.73 -18.54 2.00
N VAL A 251 11.33 -19.38 2.94
CA VAL A 251 10.61 -19.02 4.17
C VAL A 251 11.44 -19.39 5.37
N ALA A 252 11.68 -18.44 6.25
CA ALA A 252 12.39 -18.67 7.50
C ALA A 252 11.53 -18.19 8.69
N PRO A 253 11.47 -18.96 9.80
CA PRO A 253 10.79 -18.51 10.99
C PRO A 253 11.50 -17.30 11.59
N LEU A 254 10.73 -16.26 11.92
CA LEU A 254 11.21 -15.12 12.69
C LEU A 254 11.09 -15.42 14.20
N GLN A 255 12.12 -15.07 14.95
CA GLN A 255 11.99 -15.04 16.41
C GLN A 255 11.14 -13.80 16.75
N THR A 256 9.89 -14.04 17.10
CA THR A 256 8.94 -12.97 17.46
C THR A 256 9.49 -12.19 18.63
N SER A 257 9.77 -10.91 18.45
CA SER A 257 10.17 -10.04 19.55
C SER A 257 8.97 -9.82 20.48
N PRO A 258 9.15 -9.86 21.82
CA PRO A 258 8.11 -9.45 22.77
C PRO A 258 7.53 -8.06 22.48
N ILE A 259 8.31 -7.18 21.87
CA ILE A 259 7.94 -5.81 21.48
C ILE A 259 6.82 -5.83 20.40
N ALA A 260 6.77 -6.85 19.54
CA ALA A 260 5.67 -6.96 18.57
C ALA A 260 4.30 -7.12 19.25
N ALA A 261 4.27 -7.75 20.43
CA ALA A 261 3.05 -7.91 21.21
C ALA A 261 2.54 -6.57 21.81
N GLU A 262 3.44 -5.62 22.12
CA GLU A 262 3.06 -4.29 22.62
C GLU A 262 2.30 -3.47 21.58
N PHE A 263 2.70 -3.52 20.32
CA PHE A 263 2.04 -2.78 19.24
C PHE A 263 0.74 -3.44 18.76
N ASP A 264 0.53 -4.71 19.08
CA ASP A 264 -0.63 -5.47 18.60
C ASP A 264 -1.70 -5.70 19.68
N HIS A 265 -1.40 -5.39 20.96
CA HIS A 265 -2.24 -5.66 22.13
C HIS A 265 -2.81 -7.10 22.17
N LEU A 266 -2.11 -8.04 21.50
CA LEU A 266 -2.51 -9.44 21.38
C LEU A 266 -2.06 -10.30 22.58
N ASN A 267 -2.04 -9.76 23.79
CA ASN A 267 -1.93 -10.56 25.00
C ASN A 267 -3.23 -11.35 25.24
N ARG A 268 -3.62 -12.19 24.26
CA ARG A 268 -4.68 -13.18 24.43
C ARG A 268 -4.07 -14.41 25.08
N PHE A 269 -4.22 -14.51 26.38
CA PHE A 269 -3.89 -15.73 27.10
C PHE A 269 -4.79 -16.89 26.60
N GLY A 270 -4.19 -18.03 26.25
CA GLY A 270 -4.89 -19.24 25.85
C GLY A 270 -5.31 -19.35 24.37
N GLY A 271 -4.87 -18.42 23.50
CA GLY A 271 -5.02 -18.57 22.06
C GLY A 271 -3.98 -19.54 21.45
N PRO A 272 -4.21 -20.05 20.21
CA PRO A 272 -3.20 -20.85 19.52
C PRO A 272 -1.95 -19.99 19.29
N PRO A 273 -0.75 -20.58 19.42
CA PRO A 273 0.48 -19.85 19.20
C PRO A 273 0.53 -19.35 17.74
N MET A 274 0.86 -18.07 17.57
CA MET A 274 1.11 -17.47 16.26
C MET A 274 2.62 -17.52 16.00
N MET A 275 3.01 -17.79 14.78
CA MET A 275 4.40 -17.70 14.32
C MET A 275 4.49 -16.78 13.12
N ASP A 276 5.56 -15.99 13.11
CA ASP A 276 5.91 -15.09 12.02
C ASP A 276 7.01 -15.75 11.18
N TYR A 277 6.84 -15.67 9.85
CA TYR A 277 7.78 -16.20 8.87
C TYR A 277 8.17 -15.07 7.92
N GLU A 278 9.46 -14.87 7.73
CA GLU A 278 9.94 -13.94 6.71
C GLU A 278 10.07 -14.65 5.37
N ILE A 279 9.53 -14.04 4.32
CA ILE A 279 9.72 -14.46 2.93
C ILE A 279 10.90 -13.71 2.35
N THR A 280 11.97 -14.44 2.06
CA THR A 280 13.20 -13.93 1.44
C THR A 280 13.34 -14.46 0.02
N GLY A 281 14.10 -13.77 -0.84
CA GLY A 281 14.35 -14.18 -2.22
C GLY A 281 14.47 -13.02 -3.18
N ALA A 282 14.79 -13.33 -4.45
CA ALA A 282 14.92 -12.36 -5.51
C ALA A 282 13.52 -11.92 -5.98
N LYS A 283 13.03 -10.82 -5.42
CA LYS A 283 11.75 -10.22 -5.78
C LYS A 283 11.99 -9.29 -6.96
N SER A 284 11.31 -9.52 -8.07
CA SER A 284 11.34 -8.65 -9.24
C SER A 284 9.96 -8.08 -9.54
N ALA A 285 9.92 -6.87 -10.10
CA ALA A 285 8.67 -6.33 -10.59
C ALA A 285 8.15 -7.18 -11.76
N SER A 286 6.90 -7.61 -11.66
CA SER A 286 6.24 -8.45 -12.68
C SER A 286 4.89 -7.88 -13.09
N ASP A 287 4.38 -8.28 -14.25
CA ASP A 287 3.06 -7.87 -14.71
C ASP A 287 1.95 -8.71 -14.08
N ALA A 288 2.24 -9.97 -13.76
CA ALA A 288 1.33 -10.88 -13.09
C ALA A 288 1.62 -10.93 -11.58
N PRO A 289 0.58 -11.05 -10.74
CA PRO A 289 0.76 -11.33 -9.33
C PRO A 289 1.40 -12.69 -9.10
N LEU A 290 2.39 -12.74 -8.21
CA LEU A 290 3.00 -13.97 -7.73
C LEU A 290 2.13 -14.59 -6.63
N SER A 291 1.87 -15.89 -6.68
CA SER A 291 1.16 -16.62 -5.62
C SER A 291 2.14 -17.01 -4.50
N LEU A 292 1.81 -16.61 -3.28
CA LEU A 292 2.53 -16.96 -2.05
C LEU A 292 1.78 -18.11 -1.38
N GLN A 293 2.19 -19.34 -1.64
CA GLN A 293 1.54 -20.54 -1.10
C GLN A 293 2.40 -21.18 -0.02
N LEU A 294 1.81 -21.35 1.17
CA LEU A 294 2.40 -22.05 2.29
C LEU A 294 1.50 -23.23 2.68
N LYS A 295 2.13 -24.35 3.03
CA LYS A 295 1.45 -25.55 3.52
C LYS A 295 2.02 -25.94 4.88
N GLU A 296 1.15 -26.33 5.79
CA GLU A 296 1.53 -26.87 7.10
C GLU A 296 1.46 -28.38 7.05
N THR A 297 2.60 -29.07 7.12
CA THR A 297 2.71 -30.52 7.04
C THR A 297 3.60 -31.08 8.13
N ARG A 298 3.55 -32.41 8.30
CA ARG A 298 4.50 -33.15 9.14
C ARG A 298 5.72 -33.56 8.32
N PRO A 299 6.93 -33.08 8.61
CA PRO A 299 8.13 -33.41 7.84
C PRO A 299 8.46 -34.94 7.83
N PHE A 300 8.04 -35.64 8.89
CA PHE A 300 8.24 -37.09 9.02
C PHE A 300 7.12 -37.95 8.42
N ALA A 301 6.06 -37.33 7.89
CA ALA A 301 4.94 -38.00 7.23
C ALA A 301 4.59 -37.30 5.90
N PRO A 302 5.50 -37.26 4.91
CA PRO A 302 5.37 -36.45 3.70
C PRO A 302 4.20 -36.85 2.79
N THR A 303 3.64 -38.04 2.99
CA THR A 303 2.48 -38.57 2.22
C THR A 303 1.13 -38.12 2.82
N GLU A 304 1.11 -37.55 4.04
CA GLU A 304 -0.11 -37.05 4.63
C GLU A 304 -0.53 -35.71 3.93
N PRO A 305 -1.84 -35.49 3.79
CA PRO A 305 -2.31 -34.20 3.27
C PRO A 305 -1.90 -33.05 4.20
N ALA A 306 -1.73 -31.86 3.64
CA ALA A 306 -1.45 -30.66 4.43
C ALA A 306 -2.54 -30.44 5.48
N HIS A 307 -2.13 -30.16 6.72
CA HIS A 307 -3.04 -29.85 7.82
C HIS A 307 -3.78 -28.52 7.56
N GLN A 308 -3.02 -27.53 7.11
CA GLN A 308 -3.54 -26.23 6.69
C GLN A 308 -2.78 -25.74 5.45
N SER A 309 -3.43 -24.88 4.69
CA SER A 309 -2.84 -24.15 3.58
C SER A 309 -3.17 -22.67 3.67
N PHE A 310 -2.23 -21.86 3.31
CA PHE A 310 -2.38 -20.42 3.19
C PHE A 310 -1.95 -19.98 1.81
N GLU A 311 -2.74 -19.08 1.22
CA GLU A 311 -2.44 -18.47 -0.08
C GLU A 311 -2.70 -16.98 -0.01
N SER A 312 -1.75 -16.19 -0.50
CA SER A 312 -1.90 -14.76 -0.78
C SER A 312 -1.19 -14.46 -2.08
N ARG A 313 -1.36 -13.28 -2.63
CA ARG A 313 -0.73 -12.86 -3.88
C ARG A 313 0.02 -11.54 -3.69
N ALA A 314 1.19 -11.43 -4.29
CA ALA A 314 1.97 -10.21 -4.29
C ALA A 314 2.30 -9.80 -5.73
N LYS A 315 2.08 -8.53 -6.08
CA LYS A 315 2.54 -7.94 -7.31
C LYS A 315 3.56 -6.85 -6.97
N PHE A 316 4.83 -7.12 -7.26
CA PHE A 316 5.90 -6.19 -6.90
C PHE A 316 5.87 -4.94 -7.78
N GLU A 317 5.77 -3.78 -7.12
CA GLU A 317 5.69 -2.49 -7.78
C GLU A 317 7.06 -1.94 -8.12
N GLU A 318 7.21 -1.45 -9.35
CA GLU A 318 8.43 -0.77 -9.82
C GLU A 318 8.23 0.74 -9.80
N LEU A 319 9.03 1.44 -8.97
CA LEU A 319 9.09 2.91 -8.88
C LEU A 319 10.43 3.46 -9.40
N SER A 320 10.96 2.85 -10.47
CA SER A 320 12.23 3.25 -11.08
C SER A 320 12.08 4.50 -11.96
N ASN A 321 13.23 5.17 -12.21
CA ASN A 321 13.27 6.34 -13.08
C ASN A 321 12.71 6.05 -14.48
N GLY A 322 11.96 6.98 -15.02
CA GLY A 322 11.34 6.91 -16.34
C GLY A 322 9.81 7.07 -16.28
N LEU A 323 9.15 6.83 -17.40
CA LEU A 323 7.68 6.73 -17.40
C LEU A 323 7.23 5.58 -16.52
N VAL A 324 6.13 5.77 -15.83
CA VAL A 324 5.55 4.69 -15.00
C VAL A 324 5.24 3.46 -15.84
N ARG A 325 5.40 2.27 -15.24
CA ARG A 325 5.32 0.97 -15.95
C ARG A 325 4.05 0.83 -16.79
N ALA A 326 2.89 1.21 -16.25
CA ALA A 326 1.62 1.13 -16.98
C ALA A 326 1.64 1.90 -18.32
N GLN A 327 2.28 3.07 -18.35
CA GLN A 327 2.38 3.90 -19.55
C GLN A 327 3.43 3.39 -20.53
N ARG A 328 4.52 2.79 -20.03
CA ARG A 328 5.52 2.12 -20.89
C ARG A 328 4.87 0.96 -21.63
N ILE A 329 4.09 0.12 -20.97
CA ILE A 329 3.37 -1.01 -21.57
C ILE A 329 2.32 -0.52 -22.58
N ALA A 330 1.51 0.50 -22.21
CA ALA A 330 0.52 1.07 -23.12
C ALA A 330 1.16 1.70 -24.39
N GLY A 331 2.36 2.27 -24.26
CA GLY A 331 3.13 2.79 -25.39
C GLY A 331 3.62 1.70 -26.34
N LEU A 332 4.16 0.60 -25.79
CA LEU A 332 4.60 -0.57 -26.56
C LEU A 332 3.46 -1.21 -27.34
N ASN A 333 2.28 -1.40 -26.71
CA ASN A 333 1.13 -1.98 -27.36
C ASN A 333 0.57 -1.13 -28.53
N ARG A 334 0.74 0.19 -28.48
CA ARG A 334 0.34 1.07 -29.61
C ARG A 334 1.28 0.94 -30.80
N VAL A 335 2.55 0.68 -30.58
CA VAL A 335 3.54 0.50 -31.68
C VAL A 335 3.32 -0.84 -32.38
N THR A 336 3.04 -1.92 -31.64
CA THR A 336 2.80 -3.26 -32.21
C THR A 336 1.48 -3.41 -32.97
N HIS A 337 0.51 -2.50 -32.79
CA HIS A 337 -0.75 -2.47 -33.55
C HIS A 337 -0.75 -1.45 -34.70
N ALA A 338 0.33 -0.72 -34.89
CA ALA A 338 0.50 0.25 -36.00
C ALA A 338 1.36 -0.28 -37.16
N GLU A 339 1.88 -1.50 -37.05
CA GLU A 339 2.49 -2.30 -38.11
C GLU A 339 1.47 -3.33 -38.66
#